data_3d19e56888d684afd1deb47f3cbf7983
#
_entry.id   3d19e56888d684afd1deb47f3cbf7983
#
_cell.length_a   1.000
_cell.length_b   1.000
_cell.length_c   1.000
_cell.angle_alpha   90.00
_cell.angle_beta   90.00
_cell.angle_gamma   90.00
#
_symmetry.space_group_name_H-M   'P 1'
#
loop_
_entity.id
_entity.type
_entity.pdbx_description
1 polymer ?
#
loop_
_entity_poly.entity_id
_entity_poly.type
_entity_poly.pdbx_seq_one_letter_code
_entity_poly.pdbx_strand_id
1 'polypeptide(L)'
;MSETAIQKNLEQHSRITLKWIIIISKNDPAEKRRLVIRMSQVVLFALMIMAINITYVSLTTVRFILVIKGLKEYASMLSMIEVLVYIAGLSIILKNLDSYWNIAAYCIGYGIGVYLGSRIEERLALGYMTAEVIVDSLDETLPKLLRKKGFGVTTWTGEGRDGKRLLMLVLAKRNRQKELLNIVNDSCPSAFIFFQEPKNFRGGFWAGRR
;
A
#
# COMPACT_ATOMS: atom_id res chain seq x y z
N MET A 1 -17.70 0.86 77.33
CA MET A 1 -16.95 0.61 76.05
C MET A 1 -17.84 1.12 74.95
N SER A 2 -17.48 2.23 74.30
CA SER A 2 -18.41 2.98 73.43
C SER A 2 -18.66 2.29 72.10
N GLU A 3 -19.89 2.35 71.68
CA GLU A 3 -20.39 1.83 70.36
C GLU A 3 -19.48 2.23 69.18
N THR A 4 -18.86 3.39 69.26
CA THR A 4 -17.87 3.92 68.30
C THR A 4 -16.60 3.08 68.13
N ALA A 5 -16.16 2.37 69.20
CA ALA A 5 -14.98 1.50 69.15
C ALA A 5 -15.29 0.17 68.44
N ILE A 6 -16.51 -0.35 68.57
CA ILE A 6 -16.99 -1.56 67.92
C ILE A 6 -17.17 -1.31 66.42
N GLN A 7 -17.72 -0.16 66.06
CA GLN A 7 -17.96 0.21 64.69
C GLN A 7 -16.64 0.43 63.89
N LYS A 8 -15.66 1.07 64.51
CA LYS A 8 -14.31 1.22 63.94
C LYS A 8 -13.60 -0.10 63.73
N ASN A 9 -13.76 -1.04 64.65
CA ASN A 9 -13.18 -2.39 64.53
C ASN A 9 -13.83 -3.20 63.41
N LEU A 10 -15.14 -3.09 63.23
CA LEU A 10 -15.87 -3.73 62.14
C LEU A 10 -15.48 -3.18 60.76
N GLU A 11 -15.33 -1.87 60.63
CA GLU A 11 -14.84 -1.25 59.40
C GLU A 11 -13.40 -1.64 59.07
N GLN A 12 -12.54 -1.71 60.07
CA GLN A 12 -11.15 -2.13 59.87
C GLN A 12 -11.04 -3.59 59.46
N HIS A 13 -11.86 -4.47 60.05
CA HIS A 13 -11.95 -5.88 59.63
C HIS A 13 -12.53 -6.04 58.25
N SER A 14 -13.53 -5.29 57.86
CA SER A 14 -14.10 -5.34 56.50
C SER A 14 -13.11 -4.86 55.42
N ARG A 15 -12.32 -3.82 55.71
CA ARG A 15 -11.26 -3.32 54.82
C ARG A 15 -10.09 -4.33 54.66
N ILE A 16 -9.74 -5.01 55.75
CA ILE A 16 -8.71 -6.05 55.71
C ILE A 16 -9.19 -7.26 54.93
N THR A 17 -10.43 -7.71 55.17
CA THR A 17 -11.03 -8.84 54.44
C THR A 17 -11.16 -8.53 52.94
N LEU A 18 -11.61 -7.32 52.58
CA LEU A 18 -11.66 -6.87 51.19
C LEU A 18 -10.28 -6.83 50.51
N LYS A 19 -9.24 -6.35 51.25
CA LYS A 19 -7.86 -6.40 50.73
C LYS A 19 -7.38 -7.83 50.49
N TRP A 20 -7.66 -8.75 51.44
CA TRP A 20 -7.29 -10.15 51.30
C TRP A 20 -8.06 -10.84 50.16
N ILE A 21 -9.34 -10.57 49.99
CA ILE A 21 -10.15 -11.08 48.89
C ILE A 21 -9.57 -10.58 47.55
N ILE A 22 -9.20 -9.30 47.46
CA ILE A 22 -8.58 -8.73 46.24
C ILE A 22 -7.20 -9.35 45.97
N ILE A 23 -6.39 -9.60 47.01
CA ILE A 23 -5.08 -10.22 46.89
C ILE A 23 -5.19 -11.71 46.47
N ILE A 24 -6.16 -12.44 47.04
CA ILE A 24 -6.41 -13.85 46.74
C ILE A 24 -6.98 -13.96 45.29
N SER A 25 -7.93 -13.11 44.94
CA SER A 25 -8.49 -13.03 43.55
C SER A 25 -7.37 -12.74 42.54
N LYS A 26 -6.48 -11.82 42.87
CA LYS A 26 -5.35 -11.46 41.98
C LYS A 26 -4.33 -12.60 41.77
N ASN A 27 -4.32 -13.60 42.66
CA ASN A 27 -3.41 -14.76 42.57
C ASN A 27 -4.09 -16.06 42.15
N ASP A 28 -5.40 -16.04 41.88
CA ASP A 28 -6.10 -17.23 41.41
C ASP A 28 -5.62 -17.61 40.00
N PRO A 29 -5.05 -18.81 39.82
CA PRO A 29 -4.59 -19.28 38.52
C PRO A 29 -5.73 -19.39 37.48
N ALA A 30 -6.97 -19.57 37.92
CA ALA A 30 -8.13 -19.58 37.05
C ALA A 30 -8.47 -18.19 36.52
N GLU A 31 -8.33 -17.15 37.33
CA GLU A 31 -8.52 -15.75 36.94
C GLU A 31 -7.40 -15.28 35.98
N LYS A 32 -6.16 -15.65 36.27
CA LYS A 32 -5.03 -15.40 35.34
C LYS A 32 -5.24 -16.09 33.97
N ARG A 33 -5.72 -17.33 33.95
CA ARG A 33 -6.07 -18.01 32.68
C ARG A 33 -7.19 -17.30 31.94
N ARG A 34 -8.24 -16.85 32.62
CA ARG A 34 -9.34 -16.09 32.00
C ARG A 34 -8.87 -14.74 31.41
N LEU A 35 -7.96 -14.04 32.11
CA LEU A 35 -7.36 -12.80 31.61
C LEU A 35 -6.49 -13.04 30.36
N VAL A 36 -5.65 -14.09 30.38
CA VAL A 36 -4.84 -14.45 29.21
C VAL A 36 -5.72 -14.83 28.02
N ILE A 37 -6.78 -15.60 28.24
CA ILE A 37 -7.73 -15.96 27.17
C ILE A 37 -8.44 -14.73 26.63
N ARG A 38 -8.89 -13.79 27.48
CA ARG A 38 -9.49 -12.52 27.04
C ARG A 38 -8.52 -11.67 26.24
N MET A 39 -7.28 -11.53 26.71
CA MET A 39 -6.25 -10.76 26.01
C MET A 39 -5.94 -11.38 24.64
N SER A 40 -5.83 -12.71 24.57
CA SER A 40 -5.59 -13.40 23.29
C SER A 40 -6.75 -13.23 22.30
N GLN A 41 -7.98 -13.23 22.78
CA GLN A 41 -9.16 -12.94 21.94
C GLN A 41 -9.16 -11.53 21.40
N VAL A 42 -8.87 -10.52 22.25
CA VAL A 42 -8.79 -9.10 21.81
C VAL A 42 -7.71 -8.92 20.74
N VAL A 43 -6.53 -9.51 20.95
CA VAL A 43 -5.44 -9.45 19.97
C VAL A 43 -5.82 -10.15 18.68
N LEU A 44 -6.45 -11.32 18.76
CA LEU A 44 -6.90 -12.06 17.58
C LEU A 44 -7.92 -11.28 16.77
N PHE A 45 -8.91 -10.66 17.43
CA PHE A 45 -9.90 -9.81 16.77
C PHE A 45 -9.25 -8.57 16.13
N ALA A 46 -8.33 -7.90 16.82
CA ALA A 46 -7.61 -6.77 16.28
C ALA A 46 -6.80 -7.14 15.02
N LEU A 47 -6.11 -8.28 15.05
CA LEU A 47 -5.38 -8.79 13.89
C LEU A 47 -6.30 -9.15 12.72
N MET A 48 -7.46 -9.75 13.03
CA MET A 48 -8.46 -10.10 12.01
C MET A 48 -9.06 -8.84 11.37
N ILE A 49 -9.42 -7.83 12.15
CA ILE A 49 -9.90 -6.53 11.68
C ILE A 49 -8.84 -5.88 10.78
N MET A 50 -7.58 -5.87 11.22
CA MET A 50 -6.48 -5.32 10.46
C MET A 50 -6.29 -6.05 9.12
N ALA A 51 -6.31 -7.39 9.11
CA ALA A 51 -6.14 -8.19 7.90
C ALA A 51 -7.27 -7.95 6.88
N ILE A 52 -8.51 -7.91 7.33
CA ILE A 52 -9.68 -7.62 6.47
C ILE A 52 -9.55 -6.22 5.89
N ASN A 53 -9.19 -5.24 6.72
CA ASN A 53 -9.06 -3.86 6.28
C ASN A 53 -7.91 -3.67 5.28
N ILE A 54 -6.76 -4.29 5.52
CA ILE A 54 -5.64 -4.31 4.56
C ILE A 54 -6.10 -4.87 3.21
N THR A 55 -6.82 -6.00 3.23
CA THR A 55 -7.32 -6.64 2.01
C THR A 55 -8.28 -5.73 1.27
N TYR A 56 -9.30 -5.21 1.95
CA TYR A 56 -10.29 -4.31 1.38
C TYR A 56 -9.65 -3.06 0.76
N VAL A 57 -8.80 -2.36 1.52
CA VAL A 57 -8.19 -1.11 1.05
C VAL A 57 -7.19 -1.36 -0.09
N SER A 58 -6.47 -2.48 -0.08
CA SER A 58 -5.61 -2.86 -1.20
C SER A 58 -6.41 -3.10 -2.48
N LEU A 59 -7.57 -3.78 -2.40
CA LEU A 59 -8.47 -3.99 -3.54
C LEU A 59 -9.01 -2.66 -4.07
N THR A 60 -9.48 -1.79 -3.17
CA THR A 60 -9.96 -0.43 -3.51
C THR A 60 -8.88 0.35 -4.26
N THR A 61 -7.65 0.35 -3.75
CA THR A 61 -6.52 1.06 -4.37
C THR A 61 -6.24 0.55 -5.77
N VAL A 62 -6.15 -0.78 -5.95
CA VAL A 62 -5.93 -1.39 -7.27
C VAL A 62 -7.06 -1.07 -8.22
N ARG A 63 -8.31 -1.12 -7.77
CA ARG A 63 -9.49 -0.77 -8.58
C ARG A 63 -9.43 0.67 -9.08
N PHE A 64 -9.10 1.64 -8.22
CA PHE A 64 -8.95 3.04 -8.65
C PHE A 64 -7.91 3.18 -9.75
N ILE A 65 -6.78 2.50 -9.63
CA ILE A 65 -5.73 2.52 -10.63
C ILE A 65 -6.18 1.89 -11.96
N LEU A 66 -6.91 0.77 -11.91
CA LEU A 66 -7.50 0.15 -13.10
C LEU A 66 -8.48 1.10 -13.82
N VAL A 67 -9.30 1.85 -13.07
CA VAL A 67 -10.21 2.86 -13.62
C VAL A 67 -9.44 3.98 -14.32
N ILE A 68 -8.40 4.52 -13.67
CA ILE A 68 -7.54 5.58 -14.24
C ILE A 68 -6.86 5.11 -15.52
N LYS A 69 -6.44 3.83 -15.56
CA LYS A 69 -5.82 3.21 -16.75
C LYS A 69 -6.82 2.81 -17.84
N GLY A 70 -8.11 3.06 -17.64
CA GLY A 70 -9.16 2.76 -18.63
C GLY A 70 -9.54 1.27 -18.71
N LEU A 71 -9.07 0.43 -17.80
CA LEU A 71 -9.35 -1.01 -17.73
C LEU A 71 -10.68 -1.26 -17.00
N LYS A 72 -11.79 -0.76 -17.56
CA LYS A 72 -13.11 -0.69 -16.92
C LYS A 72 -13.67 -2.06 -16.57
N GLU A 73 -13.48 -3.06 -17.42
CA GLU A 73 -13.99 -4.42 -17.21
C GLU A 73 -13.36 -5.08 -16.00
N TYR A 74 -12.02 -5.01 -15.88
CA TYR A 74 -11.29 -5.53 -14.72
C TYR A 74 -11.63 -4.79 -13.45
N ALA A 75 -11.79 -3.46 -13.51
CA ALA A 75 -12.22 -2.65 -12.38
C ALA A 75 -13.63 -3.03 -11.90
N SER A 76 -14.56 -3.31 -12.83
CA SER A 76 -15.92 -3.74 -12.50
C SER A 76 -15.95 -5.12 -11.81
N MET A 77 -15.21 -6.09 -12.33
CA MET A 77 -15.08 -7.42 -11.71
C MET A 77 -14.47 -7.32 -10.30
N LEU A 78 -13.43 -6.52 -10.16
CA LEU A 78 -12.77 -6.31 -8.87
C LEU A 78 -13.69 -5.63 -7.84
N SER A 79 -14.59 -4.73 -8.30
CA SER A 79 -15.59 -4.07 -7.44
C SER A 79 -16.56 -5.05 -6.79
N MET A 80 -16.93 -6.13 -7.48
CA MET A 80 -17.81 -7.16 -6.89
C MET A 80 -17.13 -7.85 -5.71
N ILE A 81 -15.86 -8.22 -5.88
CA ILE A 81 -15.06 -8.85 -4.81
C ILE A 81 -14.86 -7.88 -3.66
N GLU A 82 -14.54 -6.62 -3.97
CA GLU A 82 -14.34 -5.54 -2.99
C GLU A 82 -15.57 -5.36 -2.10
N VAL A 83 -16.77 -5.30 -2.69
CA VAL A 83 -18.02 -5.13 -1.95
C VAL A 83 -18.30 -6.33 -1.02
N LEU A 84 -18.02 -7.56 -1.45
CA LEU A 84 -18.16 -8.74 -0.60
C LEU A 84 -17.22 -8.68 0.61
N VAL A 85 -15.97 -8.33 0.40
CA VAL A 85 -14.98 -8.16 1.49
C VAL A 85 -15.40 -7.03 2.42
N TYR A 86 -15.90 -5.92 1.87
CA TYR A 86 -16.39 -4.76 2.63
C TYR A 86 -17.56 -5.14 3.56
N ILE A 87 -18.60 -5.80 3.03
CA ILE A 87 -19.78 -6.19 3.81
C ILE A 87 -19.39 -7.18 4.91
N ALA A 88 -18.57 -8.18 4.59
CA ALA A 88 -18.06 -9.14 5.57
C ALA A 88 -17.25 -8.45 6.67
N GLY A 89 -16.35 -7.57 6.28
CA GLY A 89 -15.50 -6.80 7.21
C GLY A 89 -16.31 -5.86 8.09
N LEU A 90 -17.26 -5.12 7.51
CA LEU A 90 -18.12 -4.18 8.23
C LEU A 90 -18.93 -4.89 9.32
N SER A 91 -19.48 -6.08 9.02
CA SER A 91 -20.24 -6.89 10.00
C SER A 91 -19.39 -7.26 11.23
N ILE A 92 -18.12 -7.53 11.06
CA ILE A 92 -17.19 -7.88 12.14
C ILE A 92 -16.77 -6.64 12.92
N ILE A 93 -16.45 -5.56 12.21
CA ILE A 93 -15.99 -4.30 12.79
C ILE A 93 -17.06 -3.69 13.69
N LEU A 94 -18.32 -3.57 13.21
CA LEU A 94 -19.41 -2.95 13.95
C LEU A 94 -19.71 -3.66 15.28
N LYS A 95 -19.50 -4.98 15.35
CA LYS A 95 -19.69 -5.76 16.59
C LYS A 95 -18.58 -5.57 17.62
N ASN A 96 -17.45 -4.98 17.25
CA ASN A 96 -16.24 -4.93 18.07
C ASN A 96 -15.61 -3.51 18.15
N LEU A 97 -16.39 -2.46 17.85
CA LEU A 97 -15.91 -1.06 17.86
C LEU A 97 -15.72 -0.47 19.26
N ASP A 98 -16.17 -1.17 20.31
CA ASP A 98 -16.11 -0.69 21.69
C ASP A 98 -14.68 -0.61 22.27
N SER A 99 -13.70 -1.18 21.55
CA SER A 99 -12.30 -1.21 21.98
C SER A 99 -11.44 -0.22 21.18
N TYR A 100 -10.76 0.70 21.88
CA TYR A 100 -9.77 1.61 21.25
C TYR A 100 -8.68 0.85 20.47
N TRP A 101 -8.32 -0.36 20.90
CA TRP A 101 -7.36 -1.20 20.21
C TRP A 101 -7.84 -1.66 18.83
N ASN A 102 -9.12 -1.95 18.70
CA ASN A 102 -9.72 -2.34 17.43
C ASN A 102 -9.79 -1.16 16.46
N ILE A 103 -10.07 0.04 16.98
CA ILE A 103 -10.03 1.28 16.17
C ILE A 103 -8.60 1.56 15.69
N ALA A 104 -7.61 1.45 16.58
CA ALA A 104 -6.20 1.63 16.20
C ALA A 104 -5.76 0.59 15.15
N ALA A 105 -6.12 -0.68 15.32
CA ALA A 105 -5.84 -1.74 14.36
C ALA A 105 -6.49 -1.47 13.00
N TYR A 106 -7.71 -0.92 12.99
CA TYR A 106 -8.39 -0.51 11.76
C TYR A 106 -7.62 0.60 11.03
N CYS A 107 -7.23 1.66 11.74
CA CYS A 107 -6.50 2.79 11.17
C CYS A 107 -5.13 2.36 10.60
N ILE A 108 -4.38 1.55 11.35
CA ILE A 108 -3.08 1.01 10.92
C ILE A 108 -3.28 0.11 9.69
N GLY A 109 -4.28 -0.77 9.73
CA GLY A 109 -4.62 -1.65 8.62
C GLY A 109 -4.97 -0.88 7.35
N TYR A 110 -5.67 0.24 7.47
CA TYR A 110 -5.99 1.13 6.34
C TYR A 110 -4.71 1.67 5.68
N GLY A 111 -3.79 2.23 6.46
CA GLY A 111 -2.53 2.77 5.93
C GLY A 111 -1.67 1.71 5.24
N ILE A 112 -1.55 0.52 5.86
CA ILE A 112 -0.84 -0.62 5.27
C ILE A 112 -1.53 -1.07 3.98
N GLY A 113 -2.86 -1.11 3.95
CA GLY A 113 -3.64 -1.49 2.77
C GLY A 113 -3.40 -0.58 1.58
N VAL A 114 -3.38 0.74 1.77
CA VAL A 114 -3.03 1.72 0.72
C VAL A 114 -1.62 1.48 0.19
N TYR A 115 -0.65 1.30 1.10
CA TYR A 115 0.73 1.04 0.71
C TYR A 115 0.87 -0.25 -0.10
N LEU A 116 0.25 -1.35 0.35
CA LEU A 116 0.29 -2.62 -0.35
C LEU A 116 -0.42 -2.56 -1.70
N GLY A 117 -1.58 -1.90 -1.78
CA GLY A 117 -2.30 -1.70 -3.03
C GLY A 117 -1.47 -0.94 -4.06
N SER A 118 -0.76 0.12 -3.65
CA SER A 118 0.15 0.87 -4.51
C SER A 118 1.35 0.02 -4.95
N ARG A 119 1.90 -0.81 -4.06
CA ARG A 119 2.99 -1.73 -4.41
C ARG A 119 2.58 -2.82 -5.39
N ILE A 120 1.36 -3.32 -5.28
CA ILE A 120 0.81 -4.29 -6.24
C ILE A 120 0.72 -3.64 -7.63
N GLU A 121 0.22 -2.39 -7.71
CA GLU A 121 0.16 -1.63 -8.95
C GLU A 121 1.54 -1.42 -9.58
N GLU A 122 2.52 -0.98 -8.80
CA GLU A 122 3.89 -0.81 -9.27
C GLU A 122 4.48 -2.11 -9.85
N ARG A 123 4.17 -3.27 -9.25
CA ARG A 123 4.63 -4.58 -9.72
C ARG A 123 3.90 -5.03 -10.99
N LEU A 124 2.61 -4.79 -11.07
CA LEU A 124 1.83 -5.07 -12.28
C LEU A 124 2.32 -4.22 -13.45
N ALA A 125 2.81 -3.00 -13.17
CA ALA A 125 3.40 -2.07 -14.15
C ALA A 125 2.61 -2.04 -15.46
N LEU A 126 1.27 -1.94 -15.34
CA LEU A 126 0.35 -2.00 -16.47
C LEU A 126 0.50 -0.77 -17.36
N GLY A 127 0.48 -1.00 -18.69
CA GLY A 127 0.47 0.05 -19.68
C GLY A 127 1.83 0.33 -20.30
N TYR A 128 1.86 1.45 -21.02
CA TYR A 128 3.02 1.95 -21.75
C TYR A 128 3.42 3.31 -21.19
N MET A 129 4.67 3.66 -21.41
CA MET A 129 5.22 4.97 -21.10
C MET A 129 5.99 5.53 -22.29
N THR A 130 6.11 6.82 -22.36
CA THR A 130 7.07 7.53 -23.19
C THR A 130 8.15 8.10 -22.29
N ALA A 131 9.40 7.94 -22.69
CA ALA A 131 10.51 8.64 -22.09
C ALA A 131 11.04 9.67 -23.09
N GLU A 132 11.19 10.89 -22.67
CA GLU A 132 11.90 11.89 -23.43
C GLU A 132 13.32 12.00 -22.86
N VAL A 133 14.30 11.73 -23.72
CA VAL A 133 15.72 11.71 -23.34
C VAL A 133 16.42 12.79 -24.16
N ILE A 134 17.11 13.69 -23.47
CA ILE A 134 17.82 14.82 -24.07
C ILE A 134 19.30 14.69 -23.73
N VAL A 135 20.13 14.65 -24.75
CA VAL A 135 21.59 14.57 -24.63
C VAL A 135 22.27 15.73 -25.33
N ASP A 136 23.37 16.19 -24.77
CA ASP A 136 24.14 17.32 -25.31
C ASP A 136 25.01 16.95 -26.54
N SER A 137 25.08 15.64 -26.84
CA SER A 137 25.83 15.12 -27.99
C SER A 137 24.85 14.74 -29.11
N LEU A 138 25.23 15.01 -30.36
CA LEU A 138 24.54 14.55 -31.55
C LEU A 138 24.92 13.11 -31.93
N ASP A 139 25.58 12.38 -31.05
CA ASP A 139 25.98 10.99 -31.27
C ASP A 139 24.76 10.07 -31.30
N GLU A 140 24.64 9.31 -32.39
CA GLU A 140 23.56 8.34 -32.57
C GLU A 140 23.81 6.97 -31.92
N THR A 141 24.84 6.81 -31.12
CA THR A 141 25.19 5.54 -30.48
C THR A 141 24.07 5.08 -29.54
N LEU A 142 23.59 5.98 -28.70
CA LEU A 142 22.51 5.68 -27.75
C LEU A 142 21.18 5.35 -28.46
N PRO A 143 20.68 6.13 -29.45
CA PRO A 143 19.48 5.74 -30.22
C PRO A 143 19.60 4.38 -30.90
N LYS A 144 20.76 4.06 -31.48
CA LYS A 144 21.02 2.76 -32.12
C LYS A 144 20.99 1.62 -31.10
N LEU A 145 21.60 1.81 -29.95
CA LEU A 145 21.58 0.84 -28.85
C LEU A 145 20.16 0.57 -28.35
N LEU A 146 19.37 1.62 -28.10
CA LEU A 146 17.99 1.50 -27.65
C LEU A 146 17.11 0.77 -28.68
N ARG A 147 17.27 1.09 -29.98
CA ARG A 147 16.55 0.37 -31.05
C ARG A 147 16.97 -1.10 -31.09
N LYS A 148 18.24 -1.44 -30.95
CA LYS A 148 18.77 -2.82 -30.86
C LYS A 148 18.19 -3.58 -29.68
N LYS A 149 17.93 -2.91 -28.57
CA LYS A 149 17.26 -3.46 -27.37
C LYS A 149 15.74 -3.56 -27.54
N GLY A 150 15.19 -3.17 -28.69
CA GLY A 150 13.77 -3.29 -29.00
C GLY A 150 12.89 -2.18 -28.43
N PHE A 151 13.45 -1.01 -28.15
CA PHE A 151 12.68 0.20 -27.86
C PHE A 151 12.27 0.91 -29.14
N GLY A 152 11.07 1.51 -29.15
CA GLY A 152 10.65 2.41 -30.22
C GLY A 152 11.27 3.78 -30.01
N VAL A 153 12.21 4.21 -30.84
CA VAL A 153 12.94 5.46 -30.66
C VAL A 153 12.80 6.35 -31.87
N THR A 154 12.23 7.53 -31.65
CA THR A 154 12.22 8.65 -32.61
C THR A 154 13.18 9.71 -32.13
N THR A 155 14.00 10.23 -33.05
CA THR A 155 15.03 11.23 -32.74
C THR A 155 14.82 12.48 -33.55
N TRP A 156 15.11 13.64 -32.97
CA TRP A 156 15.22 14.93 -33.67
C TRP A 156 16.27 15.79 -32.98
N THR A 157 16.73 16.81 -33.68
CA THR A 157 17.69 17.77 -33.17
C THR A 157 16.94 19.00 -32.67
N GLY A 158 17.22 19.42 -31.45
CA GLY A 158 16.72 20.66 -30.89
C GLY A 158 17.83 21.65 -30.61
N GLU A 159 17.48 22.90 -30.35
CA GLU A 159 18.42 23.93 -29.94
C GLU A 159 18.23 24.20 -28.44
N GLY A 160 19.27 24.00 -27.67
CA GLY A 160 19.32 24.29 -26.25
C GLY A 160 20.11 25.57 -25.97
N ARG A 161 20.18 25.96 -24.70
CA ARG A 161 20.92 27.16 -24.27
C ARG A 161 22.38 27.15 -24.73
N ASP A 162 23.04 26.01 -24.66
CA ASP A 162 24.47 25.86 -24.88
C ASP A 162 24.78 25.19 -26.23
N GLY A 163 23.81 25.10 -27.15
CA GLY A 163 23.97 24.56 -28.48
C GLY A 163 22.97 23.49 -28.88
N LYS A 164 23.29 22.76 -29.95
CA LYS A 164 22.41 21.70 -30.47
C LYS A 164 22.39 20.50 -29.55
N ARG A 165 21.20 19.93 -29.36
CA ARG A 165 20.94 18.76 -28.53
C ARG A 165 20.22 17.69 -29.33
N LEU A 166 20.48 16.44 -29.03
CA LEU A 166 19.71 15.31 -29.56
C LEU A 166 18.59 14.96 -28.58
N LEU A 167 17.36 15.05 -29.08
CA LEU A 167 16.16 14.67 -28.35
C LEU A 167 15.68 13.31 -28.86
N MET A 168 15.27 12.45 -27.94
CA MET A 168 14.77 11.11 -28.22
C MET A 168 13.45 10.89 -27.54
N LEU A 169 12.42 10.54 -28.28
CA LEU A 169 11.17 10.04 -27.74
C LEU A 169 11.20 8.52 -27.78
N VAL A 170 11.18 7.90 -26.61
CA VAL A 170 11.28 6.45 -26.47
C VAL A 170 9.95 5.90 -25.97
N LEU A 171 9.28 5.10 -26.78
CA LEU A 171 8.08 4.38 -26.36
C LEU A 171 8.49 3.01 -25.80
N ALA A 172 8.03 2.70 -24.59
CA ALA A 172 8.34 1.45 -23.92
C ALA A 172 7.16 0.94 -23.08
N LYS A 173 7.17 -0.36 -22.76
CA LYS A 173 6.30 -0.88 -21.71
C LYS A 173 6.78 -0.36 -20.35
N ARG A 174 5.85 -0.02 -19.45
CA ARG A 174 6.17 0.52 -18.13
C ARG A 174 7.08 -0.40 -17.31
N ASN A 175 6.93 -1.73 -17.45
CA ASN A 175 7.79 -2.70 -16.76
C ASN A 175 9.26 -2.68 -17.23
N ARG A 176 9.56 -2.04 -18.37
CA ARG A 176 10.94 -1.86 -18.87
C ARG A 176 11.55 -0.50 -18.53
N GLN A 177 10.87 0.30 -17.70
CA GLN A 177 11.35 1.63 -17.31
C GLN A 177 12.75 1.61 -16.70
N LYS A 178 12.97 0.69 -15.74
CA LYS A 178 14.27 0.54 -15.07
C LYS A 178 15.39 0.14 -16.04
N GLU A 179 15.09 -0.76 -16.99
CA GLU A 179 16.03 -1.17 -18.04
C GLU A 179 16.44 0.02 -18.91
N LEU A 180 15.44 0.82 -19.34
CA LEU A 180 15.70 2.03 -20.13
C LEU A 180 16.56 3.02 -19.37
N LEU A 181 16.22 3.30 -18.11
CA LEU A 181 16.95 4.23 -17.26
C LEU A 181 18.41 3.81 -17.08
N ASN A 182 18.67 2.52 -16.83
CA ASN A 182 20.03 2.00 -16.69
C ASN A 182 20.83 2.17 -17.98
N ILE A 183 20.25 1.82 -19.15
CA ILE A 183 20.93 1.98 -20.45
C ILE A 183 21.31 3.44 -20.71
N VAL A 184 20.40 4.38 -20.38
CA VAL A 184 20.67 5.81 -20.57
C VAL A 184 21.76 6.29 -19.59
N ASN A 185 21.69 5.91 -18.33
CA ASN A 185 22.69 6.30 -17.33
C ASN A 185 24.08 5.72 -17.64
N ASP A 186 24.15 4.47 -18.11
CA ASP A 186 25.41 3.82 -18.47
C ASP A 186 26.06 4.44 -19.72
N SER A 187 25.23 4.91 -20.67
CA SER A 187 25.70 5.48 -21.93
C SER A 187 25.97 6.98 -21.85
N CYS A 188 25.11 7.71 -21.15
CA CYS A 188 25.15 9.17 -21.04
C CYS A 188 24.71 9.61 -19.63
N PRO A 189 25.58 9.63 -18.61
CA PRO A 189 25.22 10.00 -17.23
C PRO A 189 24.68 11.40 -17.07
N SER A 190 25.00 12.33 -17.99
CA SER A 190 24.52 13.72 -18.01
C SER A 190 23.20 13.90 -18.76
N ALA A 191 22.62 12.82 -19.29
CA ALA A 191 21.36 12.90 -20.04
C ALA A 191 20.21 13.36 -19.14
N PHE A 192 19.41 14.29 -19.63
CA PHE A 192 18.14 14.62 -19.00
C PHE A 192 17.07 13.64 -19.50
N ILE A 193 16.38 13.00 -18.57
CA ILE A 193 15.33 12.03 -18.89
C ILE A 193 14.09 12.30 -18.02
N PHE A 194 12.92 12.33 -18.65
CA PHE A 194 11.65 12.33 -17.93
C PHE A 194 10.65 11.37 -18.57
N PHE A 195 9.72 10.88 -17.76
CA PHE A 195 8.76 9.87 -18.14
C PHE A 195 7.35 10.43 -18.14
N GLN A 196 6.55 10.02 -19.14
CA GLN A 196 5.14 10.36 -19.24
C GLN A 196 4.32 9.10 -19.51
N GLU A 197 3.15 9.00 -18.95
CA GLU A 197 2.20 7.93 -19.24
C GLU A 197 1.13 8.43 -20.23
N PRO A 198 1.16 7.97 -21.49
CA PRO A 198 0.13 8.34 -22.45
C PRO A 198 -1.17 7.64 -22.08
N LYS A 199 -2.27 8.42 -22.01
CA LYS A 199 -3.59 7.83 -21.74
C LYS A 199 -4.05 6.89 -22.85
N ASN A 200 -3.84 7.30 -24.09
CA ASN A 200 -4.20 6.53 -25.27
C ASN A 200 -3.17 6.74 -26.38
N PHE A 201 -2.85 5.70 -27.13
CA PHE A 201 -2.09 5.82 -28.37
C PHE A 201 -2.59 4.76 -29.38
N ARG A 202 -2.44 5.03 -30.65
CA ARG A 202 -2.80 4.11 -31.75
C ARG A 202 -1.65 4.00 -32.72
N GLY A 203 -1.26 2.75 -33.06
CA GLY A 203 -0.15 2.48 -34.00
C GLY A 203 1.21 2.54 -33.31
N GLY A 204 2.27 2.70 -34.08
CA GLY A 204 3.66 2.75 -33.65
C GLY A 204 4.42 1.46 -33.88
N PHE A 205 5.66 1.40 -33.38
CA PHE A 205 6.63 0.32 -33.59
C PHE A 205 6.12 -1.12 -33.30
N TRP A 206 5.17 -1.24 -32.39
CA TRP A 206 4.62 -2.52 -31.94
C TRP A 206 3.51 -3.07 -32.85
N ALA A 207 2.90 -2.24 -33.68
CA ALA A 207 1.78 -2.65 -34.54
C ALA A 207 2.16 -3.61 -35.66
N GLY A 208 3.45 -3.77 -35.96
CA GLY A 208 3.95 -4.59 -37.08
C GLY A 208 4.45 -5.98 -36.72
N ARG A 209 4.47 -6.36 -35.43
CA ARG A 209 4.83 -7.71 -34.98
C ARG A 209 3.58 -8.50 -34.60
N ARG A 210 2.84 -8.93 -35.58
CA ARG A 210 1.92 -10.08 -35.51
C ARG A 210 2.65 -11.32 -35.98
#